data_b6f90c8bf38cce135790bfdcc34b39e8
#
_entry.id   b6f90c8bf38cce135790bfdcc34b39e8
#
_cell.length_a   1.000
_cell.length_b   1.000
_cell.length_c   1.000
_cell.angle_alpha   90.00
_cell.angle_beta   90.00
_cell.angle_gamma   90.00
#
_symmetry.space_group_name_H-M   'P 1'
#
loop_
_entity.id
_entity.type
_entity.pdbx_description
1 polymer ?
#
loop_
_entity_poly.entity_id
_entity_poly.type
_entity_poly.pdbx_seq_one_letter_code
_entity_poly.pdbx_strand_id
1 'polypeptide(L)' 'MELDTKIETIHKRPHINVDLYDGDVWIGLVTEAARCHVSLTKEQAKDMIAALIRIVDYEVKK' A
#
# COMPACT_ATOMS: atom_id res chain seq x y z
N MET A 1 17.91 6.10 -2.14
CA MET A 1 17.10 6.74 -1.09
C MET A 1 15.90 5.88 -0.76
N GLU A 2 15.58 5.78 0.50
CA GLU A 2 14.49 4.95 0.97
C GLU A 2 13.43 5.83 1.59
N LEU A 3 12.18 5.46 1.38
CA LEU A 3 11.03 6.15 1.95
C LEU A 3 10.15 5.12 2.62
N ASP A 4 9.67 5.46 3.81
CA ASP A 4 8.75 4.63 4.56
C ASP A 4 7.46 5.39 4.79
N THR A 5 6.35 4.71 4.60
CA THR A 5 5.05 5.28 4.90
C THR A 5 4.19 4.24 5.58
N LYS A 6 3.57 4.63 6.66
CA LYS A 6 2.70 3.75 7.42
C LYS A 6 1.27 4.24 7.29
N ILE A 7 0.38 3.34 6.94
CA ILE A 7 -1.04 3.66 6.78
C ILE A 7 -1.81 2.80 7.77
N GLU A 8 -2.51 3.44 8.68
CA GLU A 8 -3.33 2.72 9.65
C GLU A 8 -4.69 2.40 9.06
N THR A 9 -5.18 1.21 9.39
CA THR A 9 -6.49 0.80 8.94
C THR A 9 -7.54 1.26 9.96
N ILE A 10 -8.80 1.04 9.62
CA ILE A 10 -9.89 1.40 10.51
C ILE A 10 -9.87 0.61 11.81
N HIS A 11 -9.17 -0.51 11.83
CA HIS A 11 -9.09 -1.34 13.03
C HIS A 11 -7.89 -0.99 13.89
N LYS A 12 -7.04 -0.12 13.42
CA LYS A 12 -5.89 0.42 14.14
C LYS A 12 -4.72 -0.54 14.28
N ARG A 13 -4.95 -1.81 14.54
CA ARG A 13 -3.84 -2.74 14.71
C ARG A 13 -3.24 -3.21 13.39
N PRO A 14 -4.05 -3.74 12.46
CA PRO A 14 -3.46 -4.00 11.15
C PRO A 14 -3.06 -2.69 10.51
N HIS A 15 -1.90 -2.64 9.94
CA HIS A 15 -1.49 -1.45 9.21
C HIS A 15 -0.73 -1.86 7.97
N ILE A 16 -0.61 -0.91 7.07
CA ILE A 16 0.05 -1.11 5.80
C ILE A 16 1.29 -0.24 5.77
N ASN A 17 2.42 -0.84 5.48
CA ASN A 17 3.65 -0.10 5.25
C ASN A 17 3.88 -0.01 3.76
N VAL A 18 4.29 1.17 3.30
CA VAL A 18 4.65 1.37 1.90
C VAL A 18 6.05 1.94 1.89
N ASP A 19 6.98 1.18 1.36
CA ASP A 19 8.39 1.53 1.41
C ASP A 19 8.97 1.60 0.01
N LEU A 20 9.99 2.42 -0.13
CA LEU A 20 10.79 2.43 -1.34
C LEU A 20 12.15 1.85 -0.99
N TYR A 21 12.49 0.74 -1.62
CA TYR A 21 13.75 0.07 -1.32
C TYR A 21 14.34 -0.47 -2.61
N ASP A 22 15.58 -0.09 -2.87
CA ASP A 22 16.33 -0.60 -4.01
C ASP A 22 15.56 -0.42 -5.33
N GLY A 23 14.88 0.70 -5.46
CA GLY A 23 14.17 1.02 -6.69
C GLY A 23 12.80 0.41 -6.83
N ASP A 24 12.42 -0.46 -5.91
CA ASP A 24 11.11 -1.13 -5.95
C ASP A 24 10.22 -0.64 -4.82
N VAL A 25 8.93 -0.77 -5.03
CA VAL A 25 7.95 -0.41 -4.02
C VAL A 25 7.59 -1.67 -3.25
N TRP A 26 7.75 -1.61 -1.94
CA TRP A 26 7.45 -2.72 -1.04
C TRP A 26 6.22 -2.37 -0.24
N ILE A 27 5.24 -3.25 -0.28
CA ILE A 27 4.00 -3.07 0.48
C ILE A 27 3.90 -4.18 1.50
N GLY A 28 3.82 -3.80 2.76
CA GLY A 28 3.74 -4.75 3.84
C GLY A 28 2.41 -4.66 4.55
N LEU A 29 1.88 -5.80 4.92
CA LEU A 29 0.68 -5.90 5.76
C LEU A 29 1.11 -6.46 7.09
N VAL A 30 0.83 -5.73 8.16
CA VAL A 30 1.27 -6.13 9.50
C VAL A 30 0.04 -6.27 10.38
N THR A 31 -0.12 -7.44 10.96
CA THR A 31 -1.17 -7.72 11.94
C THR A 31 -0.52 -8.24 13.19
N GLU A 32 -1.33 -8.49 14.22
CA GLU A 32 -0.80 -9.07 15.45
C GLU A 32 -0.24 -10.47 15.25
N ALA A 33 -0.87 -11.22 14.36
CA ALA A 33 -0.55 -12.63 14.21
C ALA A 33 0.51 -12.87 13.13
N ALA A 34 0.62 -11.99 12.17
CA ALA A 34 1.47 -12.26 11.04
C ALA A 34 1.83 -10.98 10.29
N ARG A 35 2.84 -11.09 9.45
CA ARG A 35 3.14 -10.03 8.52
C ARG A 35 3.53 -10.65 7.20
N CYS A 36 3.20 -9.97 6.13
CA CYS A 36 3.61 -10.39 4.80
C CYS A 36 3.83 -9.13 3.98
N HIS A 37 4.55 -9.30 2.89
CA HIS A 37 4.81 -8.16 2.04
C HIS A 37 4.97 -8.62 0.60
N VAL A 38 4.85 -7.68 -0.30
CA VAL A 38 4.99 -7.91 -1.72
C VAL A 38 5.81 -6.78 -2.30
N SER A 39 6.63 -7.11 -3.27
CA SER A 39 7.44 -6.11 -3.97
C SER A 39 6.81 -5.84 -5.32
N LEU A 40 6.74 -4.58 -5.69
CA LEU A 40 6.20 -4.15 -6.97
C LEU A 40 7.22 -3.29 -7.68
N THR A 41 7.26 -3.39 -9.00
CA THR A 41 7.99 -2.40 -9.78
C THR A 41 7.23 -1.09 -9.69
N LYS A 42 7.89 0.00 -10.06
CA LYS A 42 7.21 1.29 -10.06
C LYS A 42 6.03 1.32 -11.01
N GLU A 43 6.14 0.59 -12.13
CA GLU A 43 5.04 0.49 -13.08
C GLU A 43 3.83 -0.21 -12.46
N GLN A 44 4.08 -1.32 -11.77
CA GLN A 44 3.01 -2.05 -11.12
C GLN A 44 2.39 -1.21 -10.00
N ALA A 45 3.21 -0.44 -9.31
CA ALA A 45 2.70 0.45 -8.27
C ALA A 45 1.81 1.52 -8.86
N LYS A 46 2.16 2.04 -10.04
CA LYS A 46 1.31 3.02 -10.71
C LYS A 46 -0.04 2.42 -11.08
N ASP A 47 -0.04 1.16 -11.50
CA ASP A 47 -1.29 0.48 -11.81
C ASP A 47 -2.17 0.36 -10.56
N MET A 48 -1.54 0.09 -9.42
CA MET A 48 -2.29 0.01 -8.17
C MET A 48 -2.88 1.37 -7.80
N ILE A 49 -2.12 2.44 -7.98
CA ILE A 49 -2.61 3.78 -7.70
C ILE A 49 -3.83 4.08 -8.56
N ALA A 50 -3.76 3.75 -9.84
CA ALA A 50 -4.87 3.99 -10.75
C ALA A 50 -6.11 3.20 -10.33
N ALA A 51 -5.92 1.98 -9.90
CA ALA A 51 -7.03 1.15 -9.44
C ALA A 51 -7.67 1.72 -8.18
N LEU A 52 -6.86 2.18 -7.25
CA LEU A 52 -7.36 2.75 -6.00
C LEU A 52 -8.14 4.03 -6.27
N ILE A 53 -7.62 4.88 -7.15
CA ILE A 53 -8.30 6.13 -7.48
C ILE A 53 -9.65 5.82 -8.10
N ARG A 54 -9.70 4.85 -8.99
CA ARG A 54 -10.95 4.49 -9.66
C ARG A 54 -11.99 4.02 -8.66
N ILE A 55 -11.57 3.21 -7.69
CA ILE A 55 -12.48 2.68 -6.68
C ILE A 55 -12.99 3.79 -5.77
N VAL A 56 -12.11 4.67 -5.35
CA VAL A 56 -12.49 5.78 -4.48
C VAL A 56 -13.45 6.71 -5.21
N ASP A 57 -13.17 7.02 -6.46
CA ASP A 57 -14.04 7.89 -7.25
C ASP A 57 -15.41 7.26 -7.47
N TYR A 58 -15.44 5.95 -7.66
CA TYR A 58 -16.70 5.25 -7.86
C TYR A 58 -17.61 5.43 -6.63
N GLU A 59 -17.05 5.30 -5.45
CA GLU A 59 -17.80 5.49 -4.22
C GLU A 59 -18.31 6.91 -4.08
N VAL A 60 -17.47 7.86 -4.42
CA VAL A 60 -17.81 9.27 -4.26
C VAL A 60 -18.93 9.67 -5.19
N LYS A 61 -19.04 9.04 -6.34
CA LYS A 61 -20.05 9.41 -7.33
C LYS A 61 -21.43 8.88 -7.02
N LYS A 62 -21.57 8.13 -6.00
CA LYS A 62 -22.90 7.64 -5.62
C LYS A 62 -23.76 8.72 -4.91
#